data_8d6ce1261b2729d5adf153d07787b7a7
#
_entry.id   8d6ce1261b2729d5adf153d07787b7a7
#
_cell.length_a   1.000
_cell.length_b   1.000
_cell.length_c   1.000
_cell.angle_alpha   90.00
_cell.angle_beta   90.00
_cell.angle_gamma   90.00
#
_symmetry.space_group_name_H-M   'P 1'
#
loop_
_entity.id
_entity.type
_entity.pdbx_description
1 polymer ?
#
loop_
_entity_poly.entity_id
_entity_poly.type
_entity_poly.pdbx_seq_one_letter_code
_entity_poly.pdbx_strand_id
1 'polypeptide(L)'
;MSKVNTKIPSGSLTLLTKPNAAGECAVYLRYYLGSYIKKSTDIWVNQKDWDSKRQCVKSSAKNAARINARLYDIKGEIDKALLEYDGQITIDVIRSIMCGDDNSEVQLHSIKSCFIEYARYVNDMKYTKKAYGYSSWYNKVKYIDAFETFIKHFLKKKRFTLEDLNVSIFDEYIKYKYEVRKNKAPEAVNKSLVPLYEAVKNATICGIVPPQVSAPICDNFVPTREVEYDPDTEHDDKVRYLTDQQIEQLKVYQSKLKHQRSYEIMDYFFFSYYACGMRLSDLMTLEWKHIDWDARVIRKRQFKTKRFPDVLPPLCEPALDILRRWEKSGRNKRFVFDMLPEDYDLKDQNRLFMDRNSKDKTINTSLKGARLYLGITTSLSIHVARHSFAVRAINKGISVYLVSKLLGHTSILSTEKTYARFIKEKVDNDTKLLFEF
;
A
#
# COMPACT_ATOMS: atom_id res chain seq x y z
N MET A 1 30.79 4.40 -8.91
CA MET A 1 30.88 3.52 -7.71
C MET A 1 30.57 4.36 -6.48
N SER A 2 29.35 4.36 -6.00
CA SER A 2 28.95 5.06 -4.79
C SER A 2 29.36 4.23 -3.59
N LYS A 3 30.14 4.82 -2.69
CA LYS A 3 30.51 4.22 -1.41
C LYS A 3 29.24 3.95 -0.61
N VAL A 4 28.84 2.68 -0.52
CA VAL A 4 27.83 2.24 0.44
C VAL A 4 28.46 2.38 1.82
N ASN A 5 27.99 3.36 2.59
CA ASN A 5 28.46 3.62 3.93
C ASN A 5 27.82 2.59 4.88
N THR A 6 28.33 1.38 4.91
CA THR A 6 27.90 0.31 5.80
C THR A 6 28.52 0.55 7.18
N LYS A 7 27.84 1.37 7.99
CA LYS A 7 28.15 1.44 9.42
C LYS A 7 27.73 0.10 10.05
N ILE A 8 28.70 -0.73 10.37
CA ILE A 8 28.47 -1.96 11.13
C ILE A 8 27.92 -1.55 12.51
N PRO A 9 26.73 -2.01 12.92
CA PRO A 9 26.16 -1.65 14.21
C PRO A 9 27.01 -2.25 15.32
N SER A 10 27.33 -1.45 16.34
CA SER A 10 28.06 -1.91 17.53
C SER A 10 27.09 -2.27 18.64
N GLY A 11 27.33 -3.41 19.31
CA GLY A 11 26.57 -3.87 20.42
C GLY A 11 26.76 -3.03 21.70
N SER A 12 25.72 -2.88 22.50
CA SER A 12 25.74 -2.23 23.79
C SER A 12 25.14 -3.13 24.88
N LEU A 13 25.75 -3.14 26.07
CA LEU A 13 25.24 -3.88 27.22
C LEU A 13 24.35 -2.99 28.07
N THR A 14 23.16 -3.46 28.43
CA THR A 14 22.20 -2.69 29.25
C THR A 14 21.58 -3.58 30.32
N LEU A 15 21.32 -2.97 31.48
CA LEU A 15 20.64 -3.64 32.59
C LEU A 15 19.11 -3.44 32.47
N LEU A 16 18.34 -4.48 32.70
CA LEU A 16 16.89 -4.37 32.86
C LEU A 16 16.54 -3.65 34.18
N THR A 17 15.45 -2.90 34.14
CA THR A 17 14.99 -2.12 35.30
C THR A 17 14.18 -2.92 36.33
N LYS A 18 13.66 -4.12 35.93
CA LYS A 18 12.88 -4.97 36.83
C LYS A 18 13.79 -6.04 37.47
N PRO A 19 14.02 -6.00 38.80
CA PRO A 19 14.75 -7.05 39.48
C PRO A 19 13.95 -8.33 39.62
N ASN A 20 14.66 -9.46 39.73
CA ASN A 20 14.11 -10.76 40.11
C ASN A 20 13.84 -10.82 41.64
N ALA A 21 13.38 -11.95 42.14
CA ALA A 21 13.11 -12.18 43.56
C ALA A 21 14.37 -12.03 44.46
N ALA A 22 15.58 -12.14 43.90
CA ALA A 22 16.86 -11.94 44.60
C ALA A 22 17.37 -10.50 44.53
N GLY A 23 16.62 -9.56 43.92
CA GLY A 23 17.02 -8.17 43.76
C GLY A 23 18.03 -7.92 42.63
N GLU A 24 18.25 -8.88 41.77
CA GLU A 24 19.16 -8.81 40.63
C GLU A 24 18.43 -8.50 39.36
N CYS A 25 19.08 -7.75 38.46
CA CYS A 25 18.57 -7.39 37.13
C CYS A 25 19.34 -8.12 36.05
N ALA A 26 18.64 -8.56 35.01
CA ALA A 26 19.27 -9.23 33.88
C ALA A 26 20.03 -8.23 32.98
N VAL A 27 21.22 -8.64 32.53
CA VAL A 27 22.01 -7.88 31.56
C VAL A 27 21.59 -8.32 30.17
N TYR A 28 21.33 -7.32 29.28
CA TYR A 28 20.94 -7.54 27.89
C TYR A 28 21.99 -6.96 26.96
N LEU A 29 22.34 -7.71 25.93
CA LEU A 29 23.07 -7.22 24.79
C LEU A 29 22.07 -6.61 23.81
N ARG A 30 22.35 -5.41 23.30
CA ARG A 30 21.45 -4.61 22.45
C ARG A 30 22.19 -4.05 21.24
N TYR A 31 21.58 -4.18 20.07
CA TYR A 31 22.00 -3.56 18.82
C TYR A 31 20.92 -2.62 18.31
N TYR A 32 21.33 -1.59 17.56
CA TYR A 32 20.43 -0.62 16.94
C TYR A 32 20.70 -0.52 15.44
N LEU A 33 19.66 -0.76 14.64
CA LEU A 33 19.65 -0.53 13.20
C LEU A 33 18.24 -0.09 12.76
N GLY A 34 17.93 1.21 13.03
CA GLY A 34 16.56 1.73 12.81
C GLY A 34 15.57 1.33 13.91
N SER A 35 15.74 0.14 14.50
CA SER A 35 15.06 -0.31 15.72
C SER A 35 16.04 -1.07 16.63
N TYR A 36 15.62 -1.32 17.90
CA TYR A 36 16.44 -2.06 18.85
C TYR A 36 16.15 -3.55 18.82
N ILE A 37 17.23 -4.35 18.75
CA ILE A 37 17.20 -5.78 19.04
C ILE A 37 17.93 -6.00 20.38
N LYS A 38 17.40 -6.87 21.22
CA LYS A 38 17.98 -7.21 22.51
C LYS A 38 17.91 -8.72 22.74
N LYS A 39 18.99 -9.27 23.32
CA LYS A 39 19.08 -10.66 23.75
C LYS A 39 19.52 -10.70 25.20
N SER A 40 18.95 -11.58 26.03
CA SER A 40 19.46 -11.87 27.36
C SER A 40 20.87 -12.45 27.26
N THR A 41 21.74 -12.03 28.15
CA THR A 41 23.05 -12.66 28.32
C THR A 41 22.99 -13.79 29.34
N ASP A 42 21.82 -14.00 29.97
CA ASP A 42 21.59 -14.90 31.12
C ASP A 42 22.45 -14.59 32.34
N ILE A 43 23.04 -13.42 32.38
CA ILE A 43 23.82 -12.90 33.50
C ILE A 43 22.95 -11.91 34.28
N TRP A 44 22.91 -12.09 35.60
CA TRP A 44 22.13 -11.29 36.51
C TRP A 44 23.08 -10.56 37.47
N VAL A 45 22.85 -9.27 37.70
CA VAL A 45 23.67 -8.43 38.57
C VAL A 45 22.81 -7.48 39.37
N ASN A 46 23.27 -7.12 40.59
CA ASN A 46 22.60 -6.11 41.38
C ASN A 46 22.70 -4.75 40.68
N GLN A 47 21.62 -3.98 40.70
CA GLN A 47 21.55 -2.68 40.05
C GLN A 47 22.62 -1.70 40.57
N LYS A 48 22.94 -1.75 41.88
CA LYS A 48 23.98 -0.92 42.51
C LYS A 48 25.39 -1.23 41.99
N ASP A 49 25.62 -2.45 41.53
CA ASP A 49 26.92 -2.94 41.06
C ASP A 49 27.13 -2.74 39.57
N TRP A 50 26.15 -2.18 38.84
CA TRP A 50 26.25 -1.89 37.42
C TRP A 50 26.73 -0.47 37.14
N ASP A 51 27.68 -0.32 36.23
CA ASP A 51 28.11 0.96 35.66
C ASP A 51 27.50 1.12 34.26
N SER A 52 26.46 1.93 34.14
CA SER A 52 25.76 2.18 32.90
C SER A 52 26.60 2.95 31.86
N LYS A 53 27.57 3.75 32.28
CA LYS A 53 28.44 4.50 31.35
C LYS A 53 29.49 3.58 30.73
N ARG A 54 30.10 2.72 31.56
CA ARG A 54 31.09 1.75 31.11
C ARG A 54 30.47 0.47 30.61
N GLN A 55 29.18 0.27 30.81
CA GLN A 55 28.42 -0.93 30.42
C GLN A 55 29.04 -2.21 30.99
N CYS A 56 29.40 -2.20 32.22
CA CYS A 56 30.07 -3.30 32.92
C CYS A 56 29.72 -3.33 34.41
N VAL A 57 30.05 -4.43 35.06
CA VAL A 57 29.96 -4.58 36.50
C VAL A 57 31.14 -3.85 37.16
N LYS A 58 30.86 -3.04 38.19
CA LYS A 58 31.87 -2.28 38.94
C LYS A 58 32.89 -3.21 39.58
N SER A 59 34.14 -2.83 39.60
CA SER A 59 35.26 -3.62 40.16
C SER A 59 35.09 -3.98 41.63
N SER A 60 34.29 -3.19 42.38
CA SER A 60 33.96 -3.45 43.79
C SER A 60 33.01 -4.64 44.01
N ALA A 61 32.33 -5.09 42.97
CA ALA A 61 31.37 -6.20 43.08
C ALA A 61 32.07 -7.56 43.09
N LYS A 62 31.48 -8.51 43.81
CA LYS A 62 32.00 -9.90 43.85
C LYS A 62 32.00 -10.52 42.45
N ASN A 63 33.10 -11.14 42.05
CA ASN A 63 33.31 -11.75 40.76
C ASN A 63 33.22 -10.79 39.54
N ALA A 64 33.35 -9.48 39.72
CA ALA A 64 33.21 -8.49 38.66
C ALA A 64 34.08 -8.78 37.42
N ALA A 65 35.36 -9.12 37.63
CA ALA A 65 36.28 -9.44 36.52
C ALA A 65 35.78 -10.64 35.67
N ARG A 66 35.33 -11.71 36.31
CA ARG A 66 34.81 -12.90 35.65
C ARG A 66 33.51 -12.63 34.88
N ILE A 67 32.61 -11.84 35.50
CA ILE A 67 31.33 -11.48 34.88
C ILE A 67 31.60 -10.58 33.69
N ASN A 68 32.45 -9.58 33.79
CA ASN A 68 32.78 -8.67 32.71
C ASN A 68 33.47 -9.39 31.56
N ALA A 69 34.40 -10.29 31.83
CA ALA A 69 35.03 -11.12 30.79
C ALA A 69 33.97 -11.88 30.00
N ARG A 70 33.02 -12.57 30.66
CA ARG A 70 31.95 -13.29 29.98
C ARG A 70 31.03 -12.40 29.19
N LEU A 71 30.70 -11.19 29.68
CA LEU A 71 29.87 -10.22 28.92
C LEU A 71 30.59 -9.72 27.66
N TYR A 72 31.90 -9.47 27.77
CA TYR A 72 32.73 -9.05 26.63
C TYR A 72 32.92 -10.17 25.61
N ASP A 73 33.06 -11.44 26.05
CA ASP A 73 33.12 -12.58 25.15
C ASP A 73 31.82 -12.72 24.34
N ILE A 74 30.66 -12.69 25.00
CA ILE A 74 29.34 -12.77 24.32
C ILE A 74 29.18 -11.63 23.31
N LYS A 75 29.58 -10.41 23.67
CA LYS A 75 29.51 -9.27 22.76
C LYS A 75 30.52 -9.42 21.61
N GLY A 76 31.74 -9.84 21.92
CA GLY A 76 32.81 -10.00 20.94
C GLY A 76 32.52 -11.06 19.88
N GLU A 77 31.93 -12.19 20.26
CA GLU A 77 31.49 -13.25 19.34
C GLU A 77 30.50 -12.70 18.30
N ILE A 78 29.50 -11.91 18.74
CA ILE A 78 28.49 -11.35 17.86
C ILE A 78 29.06 -10.22 17.00
N ASP A 79 29.86 -9.31 17.59
CA ASP A 79 30.50 -8.23 16.82
C ASP A 79 31.44 -8.80 15.76
N LYS A 80 32.17 -9.89 16.06
CA LYS A 80 33.03 -10.62 15.10
C LYS A 80 32.22 -11.22 13.97
N ALA A 81 31.13 -11.92 14.29
CA ALA A 81 30.25 -12.55 13.28
C ALA A 81 29.61 -11.48 12.36
N LEU A 82 29.28 -10.31 12.87
CA LEU A 82 28.77 -9.18 12.06
C LEU A 82 29.85 -8.58 11.17
N LEU A 83 31.11 -8.58 11.58
CA LEU A 83 32.25 -8.13 10.77
C LEU A 83 32.59 -9.09 9.64
N GLU A 84 32.43 -10.39 9.89
CA GLU A 84 32.72 -11.47 8.94
C GLU A 84 31.56 -11.72 7.96
N TYR A 85 30.39 -11.11 8.21
CA TYR A 85 29.22 -11.30 7.36
C TYR A 85 29.38 -10.61 6.01
N ASP A 86 29.41 -11.38 4.94
CA ASP A 86 29.53 -10.90 3.55
C ASP A 86 28.15 -10.62 2.96
N GLY A 87 27.55 -9.49 3.36
CA GLY A 87 26.25 -9.07 2.86
C GLY A 87 25.75 -7.78 3.49
N GLN A 88 24.56 -7.35 3.11
CA GLN A 88 23.91 -6.19 3.73
C GLN A 88 23.43 -6.56 5.12
N ILE A 89 23.97 -5.93 6.16
CA ILE A 89 23.52 -6.14 7.54
C ILE A 89 22.11 -5.57 7.71
N THR A 90 21.16 -6.44 7.97
CA THR A 90 19.77 -6.10 8.29
C THR A 90 19.46 -6.44 9.75
N ILE A 91 18.33 -5.97 10.25
CA ILE A 91 17.84 -6.32 11.59
C ILE A 91 17.74 -7.84 11.78
N ASP A 92 17.30 -8.55 10.74
CA ASP A 92 17.11 -10.00 10.80
C ASP A 92 18.44 -10.75 10.80
N VAL A 93 19.46 -10.24 10.10
CA VAL A 93 20.84 -10.75 10.17
C VAL A 93 21.39 -10.60 11.59
N ILE A 94 21.21 -9.43 12.21
CA ILE A 94 21.65 -9.19 13.60
C ILE A 94 20.95 -10.15 14.56
N ARG A 95 19.64 -10.35 14.37
CA ARG A 95 18.84 -11.28 15.20
C ARG A 95 19.32 -12.71 15.06
N SER A 96 19.57 -13.17 13.85
CA SER A 96 20.08 -14.53 13.56
C SER A 96 21.42 -14.77 14.23
N ILE A 97 22.37 -13.85 14.05
CA ILE A 97 23.71 -13.95 14.68
C ILE A 97 23.60 -13.88 16.20
N MET A 98 22.78 -13.00 16.76
CA MET A 98 22.57 -12.93 18.21
C MET A 98 21.98 -14.19 18.82
N CYS A 99 21.07 -14.87 18.08
CA CYS A 99 20.44 -16.10 18.58
C CYS A 99 21.35 -17.32 18.50
N GLY A 100 22.50 -17.22 17.82
CA GLY A 100 23.39 -18.35 17.59
C GLY A 100 22.83 -19.34 16.59
N ASP A 101 21.81 -18.88 15.83
CA ASP A 101 21.24 -19.65 14.75
C ASP A 101 22.23 -19.58 13.59
N ASP A 102 23.08 -20.57 13.48
CA ASP A 102 23.75 -20.86 12.23
C ASP A 102 22.65 -21.13 11.22
N ASN A 103 22.44 -20.14 10.34
CA ASN A 103 21.90 -20.34 9.02
C ASN A 103 20.43 -20.18 8.71
N SER A 104 20.32 -19.77 7.50
CA SER A 104 19.19 -19.87 6.57
C SER A 104 18.24 -21.05 6.80
N GLU A 105 18.70 -22.19 7.28
CA GLU A 105 17.87 -23.36 7.58
C GLU A 105 17.04 -23.22 8.87
N VAL A 106 17.58 -22.62 9.95
CA VAL A 106 16.83 -22.46 11.22
C VAL A 106 15.81 -21.33 11.11
N GLN A 107 16.16 -20.23 10.43
CA GLN A 107 15.17 -19.22 10.06
C GLN A 107 14.10 -19.82 9.15
N LEU A 108 14.48 -20.61 8.17
CA LEU A 108 13.55 -21.30 7.27
C LEU A 108 12.68 -22.30 8.05
N HIS A 109 13.22 -22.97 9.07
CA HIS A 109 12.46 -23.90 9.92
C HIS A 109 11.50 -23.15 10.86
N SER A 110 11.92 -22.02 11.45
CA SER A 110 11.06 -21.14 12.26
C SER A 110 9.94 -20.52 11.40
N ILE A 111 10.28 -20.00 10.24
CA ILE A 111 9.33 -19.45 9.26
C ILE A 111 8.37 -20.53 8.77
N LYS A 112 8.87 -21.73 8.47
CA LYS A 112 8.05 -22.90 8.07
C LYS A 112 7.12 -23.38 9.18
N SER A 113 7.46 -23.14 10.45
CA SER A 113 6.63 -23.55 11.57
C SER A 113 5.45 -22.62 11.89
N CYS A 114 5.41 -21.41 11.31
CA CYS A 114 4.34 -20.43 11.48
C CYS A 114 3.80 -19.99 10.10
N PHE A 115 2.53 -20.30 9.83
CA PHE A 115 1.92 -19.95 8.53
C PHE A 115 1.91 -18.44 8.26
N ILE A 116 1.69 -17.61 9.27
CA ILE A 116 1.65 -16.15 9.11
C ILE A 116 3.02 -15.61 8.67
N GLU A 117 4.08 -16.06 9.32
CA GLU A 117 5.45 -15.67 8.97
C GLU A 117 5.84 -16.21 7.60
N TYR A 118 5.42 -17.43 7.28
CA TYR A 118 5.61 -18.01 5.96
C TYR A 118 4.89 -17.22 4.86
N ALA A 119 3.66 -16.77 5.11
CA ALA A 119 2.91 -15.94 4.16
C ALA A 119 3.58 -14.58 3.94
N ARG A 120 4.12 -13.96 5.00
CA ARG A 120 4.93 -12.73 4.89
C ARG A 120 6.20 -12.98 4.06
N TYR A 121 6.94 -14.03 4.37
CA TYR A 121 8.14 -14.43 3.63
C TYR A 121 7.85 -14.62 2.13
N VAL A 122 6.78 -15.34 1.76
CA VAL A 122 6.41 -15.54 0.34
C VAL A 122 6.04 -14.22 -0.33
N ASN A 123 5.34 -13.33 0.38
CA ASN A 123 5.00 -12.01 -0.12
C ASN A 123 6.27 -11.16 -0.36
N ASP A 124 7.22 -11.17 0.56
CA ASP A 124 8.49 -10.44 0.47
C ASP A 124 9.37 -10.99 -0.64
N MET A 125 9.48 -12.31 -0.76
CA MET A 125 10.19 -12.98 -1.84
C MET A 125 9.65 -12.58 -3.23
N LYS A 126 8.33 -12.55 -3.40
CA LYS A 126 7.71 -12.15 -4.66
C LYS A 126 7.93 -10.66 -4.97
N TYR A 127 7.91 -9.81 -3.94
CA TYR A 127 8.23 -8.39 -4.10
C TYR A 127 9.68 -8.17 -4.52
N THR A 128 10.63 -8.85 -3.86
CA THR A 128 12.06 -8.80 -4.20
C THR A 128 12.32 -9.28 -5.63
N LYS A 129 11.62 -10.33 -6.08
CA LYS A 129 11.64 -10.82 -7.46
C LYS A 129 10.89 -9.91 -8.45
N LYS A 130 10.38 -8.74 -8.01
CA LYS A 130 9.63 -7.77 -8.82
C LYS A 130 8.37 -8.35 -9.50
N ALA A 131 7.76 -9.38 -8.93
CA ALA A 131 6.51 -9.93 -9.42
C ALA A 131 5.37 -8.91 -9.36
N TYR A 132 5.45 -7.96 -8.45
CA TYR A 132 4.53 -6.82 -8.30
C TYR A 132 5.20 -5.63 -7.61
N GLY A 133 4.57 -4.44 -7.73
CA GLY A 133 5.07 -3.21 -7.11
C GLY A 133 4.69 -3.08 -5.63
N TYR A 134 5.29 -2.08 -4.96
CA TYR A 134 5.14 -1.79 -3.54
C TYR A 134 3.68 -1.72 -3.05
N SER A 135 2.81 -1.04 -3.81
CA SER A 135 1.39 -0.92 -3.45
C SER A 135 0.69 -2.29 -3.30
N SER A 136 1.01 -3.24 -4.18
CA SER A 136 0.45 -4.59 -4.11
C SER A 136 1.02 -5.36 -2.94
N TRP A 137 2.33 -5.28 -2.73
CA TRP A 137 3.01 -5.86 -1.58
C TRP A 137 2.41 -5.36 -0.26
N TYR A 138 2.28 -4.05 -0.10
CA TYR A 138 1.73 -3.42 1.10
C TYR A 138 0.29 -3.83 1.40
N ASN A 139 -0.56 -3.91 0.37
CA ASN A 139 -1.93 -4.38 0.54
C ASN A 139 -1.99 -5.86 0.94
N LYS A 140 -1.11 -6.70 0.38
CA LYS A 140 -1.01 -8.12 0.77
C LYS A 140 -0.55 -8.28 2.22
N VAL A 141 0.41 -7.46 2.69
CA VAL A 141 0.78 -7.43 4.12
C VAL A 141 -0.45 -7.17 4.99
N LYS A 142 -1.26 -6.16 4.66
CA LYS A 142 -2.51 -5.87 5.41
C LYS A 142 -3.50 -7.02 5.41
N TYR A 143 -3.58 -7.79 4.33
CA TYR A 143 -4.46 -8.95 4.28
C TYR A 143 -3.94 -10.10 5.14
N ILE A 144 -2.63 -10.31 5.18
CA ILE A 144 -1.99 -11.29 6.08
C ILE A 144 -2.19 -10.88 7.54
N ASP A 145 -2.00 -9.60 7.89
CA ASP A 145 -2.23 -9.06 9.24
C ASP A 145 -3.70 -9.19 9.67
N ALA A 146 -4.63 -9.03 8.74
CA ALA A 146 -6.06 -9.24 9.01
C ALA A 146 -6.38 -10.73 9.30
N PHE A 147 -5.72 -11.66 8.61
CA PHE A 147 -5.83 -13.08 8.89
C PHE A 147 -5.17 -13.44 10.24
N GLU A 148 -4.01 -12.89 10.54
CA GLU A 148 -3.38 -13.04 11.86
C GLU A 148 -4.30 -12.56 13.00
N THR A 149 -4.97 -11.42 12.79
CA THR A 149 -5.95 -10.89 13.74
C THR A 149 -7.12 -11.87 13.95
N PHE A 150 -7.61 -12.49 12.89
CA PHE A 150 -8.65 -13.52 12.95
C PHE A 150 -8.17 -14.74 13.76
N ILE A 151 -6.99 -15.27 13.46
CA ILE A 151 -6.42 -16.41 14.17
C ILE A 151 -6.26 -16.12 15.67
N LYS A 152 -5.68 -14.97 16.02
CA LYS A 152 -5.37 -14.61 17.43
C LYS A 152 -6.60 -14.23 18.24
N HIS A 153 -7.49 -13.42 17.69
CA HIS A 153 -8.57 -12.81 18.45
C HIS A 153 -9.91 -13.52 18.27
N PHE A 154 -10.19 -14.08 17.12
CA PHE A 154 -11.45 -14.78 16.87
C PHE A 154 -11.33 -16.28 17.19
N LEU A 155 -10.34 -16.96 16.63
CA LEU A 155 -10.10 -18.38 16.94
C LEU A 155 -9.37 -18.59 18.27
N LYS A 156 -8.84 -17.52 18.89
CA LYS A 156 -8.10 -17.55 20.16
C LYS A 156 -6.86 -18.50 20.13
N LYS A 157 -6.32 -18.75 18.95
CA LYS A 157 -5.11 -19.55 18.77
C LYS A 157 -3.86 -18.68 18.92
N LYS A 158 -2.94 -19.07 19.82
CA LYS A 158 -1.66 -18.37 20.01
C LYS A 158 -0.69 -18.62 18.86
N ARG A 159 -0.78 -19.77 18.21
CA ARG A 159 0.08 -20.20 17.11
C ARG A 159 -0.79 -20.85 16.03
N PHE A 160 -0.42 -20.65 14.78
CA PHE A 160 -1.03 -21.27 13.61
C PHE A 160 0.08 -21.72 12.67
N THR A 161 0.24 -23.01 12.53
CA THR A 161 1.33 -23.64 11.78
C THR A 161 0.88 -24.05 10.38
N LEU A 162 1.81 -24.49 9.55
CA LEU A 162 1.50 -25.06 8.23
C LEU A 162 0.77 -26.40 8.35
N GLU A 163 0.90 -27.11 9.47
CA GLU A 163 0.19 -28.36 9.77
C GLU A 163 -1.28 -28.12 10.17
N ASP A 164 -1.60 -26.92 10.69
CA ASP A 164 -2.98 -26.52 11.03
C ASP A 164 -3.84 -26.19 9.79
N LEU A 165 -3.22 -26.14 8.59
CA LEU A 165 -3.91 -25.75 7.37
C LEU A 165 -4.99 -26.76 7.00
N ASN A 166 -6.22 -26.27 6.91
CA ASN A 166 -7.36 -27.02 6.40
C ASN A 166 -8.38 -26.03 5.81
N VAL A 167 -9.27 -26.52 4.96
CA VAL A 167 -10.26 -25.69 4.28
C VAL A 167 -11.23 -25.01 5.25
N SER A 168 -11.62 -25.69 6.34
CA SER A 168 -12.60 -25.19 7.31
C SER A 168 -12.18 -23.86 7.95
N ILE A 169 -10.89 -23.66 8.20
CA ILE A 169 -10.38 -22.40 8.77
C ILE A 169 -10.54 -21.24 7.76
N PHE A 170 -10.40 -21.51 6.47
CA PHE A 170 -10.62 -20.50 5.44
C PHE A 170 -12.12 -20.22 5.27
N ASP A 171 -12.99 -21.23 5.40
CA ASP A 171 -14.45 -21.03 5.43
C ASP A 171 -14.86 -20.16 6.62
N GLU A 172 -14.33 -20.43 7.82
CA GLU A 172 -14.56 -19.60 9.00
C GLU A 172 -14.02 -18.16 8.81
N TYR A 173 -12.89 -18.00 8.13
CA TYR A 173 -12.36 -16.67 7.82
C TYR A 173 -13.24 -15.92 6.83
N ILE A 174 -13.75 -16.59 5.79
CA ILE A 174 -14.70 -16.02 4.84
C ILE A 174 -15.97 -15.58 5.58
N LYS A 175 -16.53 -16.45 6.44
CA LYS A 175 -17.69 -16.12 7.28
C LYS A 175 -17.41 -14.93 8.19
N TYR A 176 -16.27 -14.89 8.87
CA TYR A 176 -15.81 -13.75 9.68
C TYR A 176 -15.74 -12.45 8.87
N LYS A 177 -15.28 -12.50 7.62
CA LYS A 177 -15.24 -11.33 6.74
C LYS A 177 -16.62 -10.77 6.45
N TYR A 178 -17.62 -11.62 6.29
CA TYR A 178 -19.01 -11.18 6.05
C TYR A 178 -19.71 -10.73 7.34
N GLU A 179 -19.66 -11.53 8.37
CA GLU A 179 -20.46 -11.32 9.59
C GLU A 179 -19.87 -10.26 10.52
N VAL A 180 -18.55 -10.33 10.77
CA VAL A 180 -17.86 -9.45 11.72
C VAL A 180 -17.31 -8.20 11.04
N ARG A 181 -16.65 -8.37 9.88
CA ARG A 181 -16.07 -7.25 9.13
C ARG A 181 -17.08 -6.59 8.19
N LYS A 182 -18.27 -7.16 8.04
CA LYS A 182 -19.38 -6.63 7.23
C LYS A 182 -18.96 -6.32 5.79
N ASN A 183 -18.08 -7.13 5.23
CA ASN A 183 -17.72 -7.01 3.81
C ASN A 183 -18.94 -7.40 2.97
N LYS A 184 -19.29 -6.59 2.00
CA LYS A 184 -20.48 -6.83 1.16
C LYS A 184 -20.13 -7.47 -0.20
N ALA A 185 -18.90 -7.26 -0.67
CA ALA A 185 -18.48 -7.67 -2.02
C ALA A 185 -17.60 -8.92 -2.00
N PRO A 186 -17.98 -10.02 -2.69
CA PRO A 186 -17.16 -11.23 -2.82
C PRO A 186 -15.76 -10.95 -3.33
N GLU A 187 -15.58 -10.02 -4.26
CA GLU A 187 -14.29 -9.65 -4.82
C GLU A 187 -13.34 -9.07 -3.76
N ALA A 188 -13.89 -8.35 -2.76
CA ALA A 188 -13.07 -7.80 -1.67
C ALA A 188 -12.61 -8.91 -0.72
N VAL A 189 -13.45 -9.91 -0.47
CA VAL A 189 -13.10 -11.11 0.31
C VAL A 189 -12.03 -11.89 -0.44
N ASN A 190 -12.25 -12.21 -1.73
CA ASN A 190 -11.32 -12.96 -2.56
C ASN A 190 -9.94 -12.28 -2.63
N LYS A 191 -9.89 -10.95 -2.78
CA LYS A 191 -8.62 -10.20 -2.74
C LYS A 191 -7.85 -10.43 -1.44
N SER A 192 -8.56 -10.58 -0.32
CA SER A 192 -7.91 -10.83 0.98
C SER A 192 -7.38 -12.26 1.13
N LEU A 193 -7.92 -13.22 0.38
CA LEU A 193 -7.47 -14.61 0.36
C LEU A 193 -6.22 -14.81 -0.51
N VAL A 194 -6.07 -14.02 -1.57
CA VAL A 194 -4.96 -14.17 -2.54
C VAL A 194 -3.58 -14.36 -1.91
N PRO A 195 -3.09 -13.51 -0.98
CA PRO A 195 -1.76 -13.69 -0.42
C PRO A 195 -1.63 -14.96 0.44
N LEU A 196 -2.72 -15.40 1.07
CA LEU A 196 -2.76 -16.64 1.85
C LEU A 196 -2.66 -17.85 0.94
N TYR A 197 -3.43 -17.87 -0.14
CA TYR A 197 -3.41 -18.97 -1.13
C TYR A 197 -2.10 -19.02 -1.91
N GLU A 198 -1.49 -17.85 -2.18
CA GLU A 198 -0.13 -17.81 -2.74
C GLU A 198 0.91 -18.45 -1.81
N ALA A 199 0.77 -18.28 -0.48
CA ALA A 199 1.63 -18.91 0.50
C ALA A 199 1.39 -20.42 0.55
N VAL A 200 0.14 -20.87 0.59
CA VAL A 200 -0.23 -22.28 0.55
C VAL A 200 0.31 -22.95 -0.72
N LYS A 201 0.10 -22.37 -1.89
CA LYS A 201 0.64 -22.88 -3.17
C LYS A 201 2.16 -22.98 -3.15
N ASN A 202 2.84 -21.95 -2.61
CA ASN A 202 4.29 -21.97 -2.51
C ASN A 202 4.76 -23.10 -1.55
N ALA A 203 4.09 -23.30 -0.41
CA ALA A 203 4.40 -24.37 0.51
C ALA A 203 4.23 -25.76 -0.13
N THR A 204 3.26 -25.93 -1.01
CA THR A 204 3.07 -27.17 -1.78
C THR A 204 4.18 -27.38 -2.80
N ILE A 205 4.57 -26.34 -3.53
CA ILE A 205 5.70 -26.39 -4.48
C ILE A 205 7.00 -26.77 -3.76
N CYS A 206 7.19 -26.28 -2.53
CA CYS A 206 8.35 -26.60 -1.70
C CYS A 206 8.24 -27.97 -0.99
N GLY A 207 7.19 -28.76 -1.23
CA GLY A 207 7.00 -30.07 -0.59
C GLY A 207 6.67 -30.01 0.90
N ILE A 208 6.27 -28.87 1.45
CA ILE A 208 5.97 -28.68 2.88
C ILE A 208 4.52 -29.05 3.17
N VAL A 209 3.59 -28.70 2.27
CA VAL A 209 2.16 -28.99 2.39
C VAL A 209 1.73 -29.94 1.28
N PRO A 210 1.08 -31.06 1.60
CA PRO A 210 0.62 -32.02 0.59
C PRO A 210 -0.43 -31.39 -0.35
N PRO A 211 -0.44 -31.75 -1.66
CA PRO A 211 -1.45 -31.27 -2.61
C PRO A 211 -2.89 -31.51 -2.16
N GLN A 212 -3.16 -32.62 -1.47
CA GLN A 212 -4.48 -32.97 -0.96
C GLN A 212 -5.03 -31.96 0.06
N VAL A 213 -4.15 -31.30 0.81
CA VAL A 213 -4.50 -30.24 1.76
C VAL A 213 -4.62 -28.88 1.05
N SER A 214 -3.69 -28.60 0.13
CA SER A 214 -3.62 -27.29 -0.50
C SER A 214 -4.66 -27.04 -1.60
N ALA A 215 -5.04 -28.07 -2.37
CA ALA A 215 -5.98 -27.92 -3.47
C ALA A 215 -7.36 -27.42 -3.00
N PRO A 216 -8.02 -28.05 -1.99
CA PRO A 216 -9.31 -27.54 -1.50
C PRO A 216 -9.24 -26.12 -0.96
N ILE A 217 -8.11 -25.74 -0.33
CA ILE A 217 -7.91 -24.38 0.18
C ILE A 217 -7.79 -23.38 -0.98
N CYS A 218 -6.96 -23.71 -1.97
CA CYS A 218 -6.64 -22.77 -3.06
C CYS A 218 -7.79 -22.59 -4.05
N ASP A 219 -8.72 -23.50 -4.11
CA ASP A 219 -9.91 -23.44 -4.95
C ASP A 219 -11.12 -22.83 -4.23
N ASN A 220 -11.01 -22.60 -2.91
CA ASN A 220 -12.06 -22.05 -2.05
C ASN A 220 -12.20 -20.53 -2.20
N PHE A 221 -12.44 -20.05 -3.40
CA PHE A 221 -12.84 -18.66 -3.63
C PHE A 221 -14.37 -18.50 -3.50
N VAL A 222 -14.76 -17.39 -2.92
CA VAL A 222 -16.17 -17.00 -2.90
C VAL A 222 -16.63 -16.79 -4.34
N PRO A 223 -17.71 -17.51 -4.79
CA PRO A 223 -18.24 -17.28 -6.10
C PRO A 223 -18.58 -15.80 -6.30
N THR A 224 -17.98 -15.19 -7.29
CA THR A 224 -18.44 -13.89 -7.77
C THR A 224 -19.69 -14.20 -8.58
N ARG A 225 -20.86 -13.96 -8.01
CA ARG A 225 -22.11 -14.14 -8.74
C ARG A 225 -21.98 -13.39 -10.06
N GLU A 226 -22.10 -14.06 -11.17
CA GLU A 226 -22.70 -13.46 -12.34
C GLU A 226 -24.06 -12.99 -11.83
N VAL A 227 -24.26 -11.68 -11.82
CA VAL A 227 -25.54 -11.11 -11.44
C VAL A 227 -26.52 -11.77 -12.39
N GLU A 228 -27.38 -12.69 -11.88
CA GLU A 228 -28.48 -13.19 -12.65
C GLU A 228 -29.17 -11.95 -13.20
N TYR A 229 -29.34 -11.91 -14.51
CA TYR A 229 -30.01 -10.81 -15.17
C TYR A 229 -31.44 -10.78 -14.64
N ASP A 230 -31.65 -9.96 -13.64
CA ASP A 230 -32.99 -9.63 -13.16
C ASP A 230 -33.34 -8.28 -13.79
N PRO A 231 -34.23 -8.27 -14.79
CA PRO A 231 -34.61 -7.05 -15.49
C PRO A 231 -35.26 -6.01 -14.56
N ASP A 232 -35.76 -6.43 -13.40
CA ASP A 232 -36.49 -5.58 -12.44
C ASP A 232 -35.58 -5.05 -11.32
N THR A 233 -34.35 -5.55 -11.19
CA THR A 233 -33.38 -4.96 -10.27
C THR A 233 -32.78 -3.71 -10.87
N GLU A 234 -33.13 -2.55 -10.35
CA GLU A 234 -32.33 -1.34 -10.56
C GLU A 234 -30.87 -1.67 -10.22
N HIS A 235 -30.04 -1.67 -11.23
CA HIS A 235 -28.59 -1.82 -11.04
C HIS A 235 -28.12 -0.70 -10.10
N ASP A 236 -27.76 -1.10 -8.87
CA ASP A 236 -27.14 -0.19 -7.90
C ASP A 236 -25.89 0.45 -8.57
N ASP A 237 -26.04 1.70 -8.97
CA ASP A 237 -25.05 2.43 -9.75
C ASP A 237 -23.77 2.59 -8.93
N LYS A 238 -22.83 1.66 -9.10
CA LYS A 238 -21.51 1.73 -8.46
C LYS A 238 -20.67 2.90 -8.98
N VAL A 239 -21.05 3.50 -10.11
CA VAL A 239 -20.35 4.64 -10.71
C VAL A 239 -20.92 5.95 -10.20
N ARG A 240 -20.17 6.59 -9.33
CA ARG A 240 -20.48 7.93 -8.82
C ARG A 240 -19.90 8.98 -9.77
N TYR A 241 -20.74 9.80 -10.33
CA TYR A 241 -20.36 10.89 -11.23
C TYR A 241 -21.17 12.15 -10.94
N LEU A 242 -20.74 13.27 -11.48
CA LEU A 242 -21.43 14.56 -11.38
C LEU A 242 -22.11 14.92 -12.70
N THR A 243 -23.31 15.47 -12.58
CA THR A 243 -24.02 16.08 -13.71
C THR A 243 -23.34 17.36 -14.15
N ASP A 244 -23.66 17.84 -15.36
CA ASP A 244 -23.14 19.12 -15.86
C ASP A 244 -23.53 20.28 -14.92
N GLN A 245 -24.75 20.27 -14.37
CA GLN A 245 -25.20 21.26 -13.40
C GLN A 245 -24.37 21.24 -12.13
N GLN A 246 -24.04 20.08 -11.59
CA GLN A 246 -23.19 19.95 -10.41
C GLN A 246 -21.74 20.41 -10.67
N ILE A 247 -21.23 20.17 -11.87
CA ILE A 247 -19.92 20.70 -12.30
C ILE A 247 -19.95 22.23 -12.31
N GLU A 248 -20.99 22.85 -12.84
CA GLU A 248 -21.13 24.32 -12.82
C GLU A 248 -21.28 24.88 -11.39
N GLN A 249 -22.06 24.21 -10.53
CA GLN A 249 -22.14 24.58 -9.11
C GLN A 249 -20.76 24.56 -8.42
N LEU A 250 -19.92 23.56 -8.72
CA LEU A 250 -18.57 23.49 -8.19
C LEU A 250 -17.65 24.61 -8.72
N LYS A 251 -17.81 25.03 -9.99
CA LYS A 251 -17.07 26.18 -10.55
C LYS A 251 -17.44 27.48 -9.82
N VAL A 252 -18.75 27.72 -9.64
CA VAL A 252 -19.24 28.88 -8.89
C VAL A 252 -18.78 28.84 -7.43
N TYR A 253 -18.73 27.65 -6.83
CA TYR A 253 -18.17 27.47 -5.49
C TYR A 253 -16.68 27.84 -5.47
N GLN A 254 -15.88 27.33 -6.42
CA GLN A 254 -14.45 27.64 -6.50
C GLN A 254 -14.21 29.16 -6.64
N SER A 255 -14.98 29.86 -7.46
CA SER A 255 -14.81 31.33 -7.67
C SER A 255 -15.04 32.16 -6.40
N LYS A 256 -15.80 31.61 -5.44
CA LYS A 256 -16.10 32.28 -4.15
C LYS A 256 -15.11 31.90 -3.03
N LEU A 257 -14.20 30.95 -3.26
CA LEU A 257 -13.24 30.53 -2.27
C LEU A 257 -12.17 31.60 -2.01
N LYS A 258 -12.06 32.04 -0.77
CA LYS A 258 -11.02 32.99 -0.32
C LYS A 258 -9.75 32.25 0.13
N HIS A 259 -9.88 31.00 0.58
CA HIS A 259 -8.77 30.22 1.10
C HIS A 259 -8.00 29.54 -0.04
N GLN A 260 -6.75 29.97 -0.25
CA GLN A 260 -5.89 29.52 -1.35
C GLN A 260 -5.81 27.99 -1.48
N ARG A 261 -5.60 27.29 -0.38
CA ARG A 261 -5.48 25.82 -0.40
C ARG A 261 -6.74 25.11 -0.88
N SER A 262 -7.91 25.62 -0.50
CA SER A 262 -9.19 25.06 -0.93
C SER A 262 -9.41 25.29 -2.43
N TYR A 263 -9.03 26.47 -2.92
CA TYR A 263 -9.07 26.81 -4.35
C TYR A 263 -8.20 25.87 -5.18
N GLU A 264 -6.97 25.62 -4.73
CA GLU A 264 -6.02 24.72 -5.38
C GLU A 264 -6.51 23.26 -5.43
N ILE A 265 -7.19 22.81 -4.39
CA ILE A 265 -7.77 21.47 -4.39
C ILE A 265 -8.88 21.35 -5.43
N MET A 266 -9.64 22.43 -5.65
CA MET A 266 -10.61 22.48 -6.75
C MET A 266 -9.91 22.49 -8.11
N ASP A 267 -8.76 23.14 -8.26
CA ASP A 267 -7.94 23.05 -9.48
C ASP A 267 -7.51 21.62 -9.76
N TYR A 268 -7.10 20.84 -8.73
CA TYR A 268 -6.76 19.42 -8.92
C TYR A 268 -7.94 18.60 -9.42
N PHE A 269 -9.13 18.85 -8.88
CA PHE A 269 -10.35 18.18 -9.30
C PHE A 269 -10.70 18.54 -10.75
N PHE A 270 -10.74 19.84 -11.08
CA PHE A 270 -11.09 20.30 -12.41
C PHE A 270 -10.04 19.92 -13.46
N PHE A 271 -8.76 20.01 -13.12
CA PHE A 271 -7.72 19.57 -14.04
C PHE A 271 -7.82 18.07 -14.33
N SER A 272 -8.06 17.25 -13.31
CA SER A 272 -8.33 15.81 -13.54
C SER A 272 -9.50 15.62 -14.51
N TYR A 273 -10.59 16.35 -14.31
CA TYR A 273 -11.78 16.28 -15.16
C TYR A 273 -11.49 16.72 -16.60
N TYR A 274 -10.85 17.87 -16.79
CA TYR A 274 -10.57 18.44 -18.13
C TYR A 274 -9.42 17.74 -18.87
N ALA A 275 -8.49 17.14 -18.14
CA ALA A 275 -7.41 16.32 -18.70
C ALA A 275 -7.81 14.85 -18.85
N CYS A 276 -9.02 14.61 -19.39
CA CYS A 276 -9.54 13.29 -19.71
C CYS A 276 -9.56 12.30 -18.54
N GLY A 277 -9.87 12.79 -17.34
CA GLY A 277 -9.97 11.95 -16.14
C GLY A 277 -8.62 11.47 -15.61
N MET A 278 -7.62 12.34 -15.61
CA MET A 278 -6.27 12.02 -15.12
C MET A 278 -6.30 11.51 -13.68
N ARG A 279 -5.59 10.40 -13.41
CA ARG A 279 -5.51 9.83 -12.05
C ARG A 279 -4.69 10.72 -11.11
N LEU A 280 -4.99 10.68 -9.81
CA LEU A 280 -4.23 11.44 -8.80
C LEU A 280 -2.72 11.17 -8.87
N SER A 281 -2.30 9.92 -9.05
CA SER A 281 -0.87 9.59 -9.17
C SER A 281 -0.21 10.24 -10.39
N ASP A 282 -0.95 10.38 -11.50
CA ASP A 282 -0.47 11.03 -12.70
C ASP A 282 -0.44 12.56 -12.54
N LEU A 283 -1.43 13.10 -11.83
CA LEU A 283 -1.52 14.51 -11.47
C LEU A 283 -0.36 14.95 -10.56
N MET A 284 -0.09 14.17 -9.49
CA MET A 284 1.00 14.44 -8.55
C MET A 284 2.38 14.42 -9.20
N THR A 285 2.55 13.56 -10.21
CA THR A 285 3.83 13.36 -10.89
C THR A 285 3.88 14.04 -12.26
N LEU A 286 2.97 15.00 -12.53
CA LEU A 286 2.95 15.79 -13.76
C LEU A 286 4.03 16.88 -13.65
N GLU A 287 5.02 16.79 -14.52
CA GLU A 287 6.10 17.79 -14.62
C GLU A 287 5.82 18.74 -15.80
N TRP A 288 6.32 19.97 -15.73
CA TRP A 288 6.16 20.97 -16.79
C TRP A 288 6.65 20.49 -18.15
N LYS A 289 7.73 19.71 -18.20
CA LYS A 289 8.25 19.08 -19.43
C LYS A 289 7.29 18.14 -20.14
N HIS A 290 6.24 17.69 -19.46
CA HIS A 290 5.21 16.82 -20.04
C HIS A 290 4.11 17.60 -20.78
N ILE A 291 4.07 18.93 -20.63
CA ILE A 291 3.09 19.79 -21.27
C ILE A 291 3.65 20.23 -22.62
N ASP A 292 3.01 19.83 -23.68
CA ASP A 292 3.25 20.32 -25.02
C ASP A 292 2.25 21.44 -25.29
N TRP A 293 2.73 22.68 -25.16
CA TRP A 293 1.91 23.87 -25.29
C TRP A 293 1.43 24.12 -26.74
N ASP A 294 2.27 23.78 -27.72
CA ASP A 294 1.98 24.00 -29.14
C ASP A 294 0.96 22.98 -29.63
N ALA A 295 1.18 21.70 -29.37
CA ALA A 295 0.24 20.64 -29.71
C ALA A 295 -0.95 20.56 -28.74
N ARG A 296 -0.93 21.27 -27.62
CA ARG A 296 -1.94 21.26 -26.57
C ARG A 296 -2.27 19.86 -26.06
N VAL A 297 -1.25 19.08 -25.73
CA VAL A 297 -1.40 17.71 -25.23
C VAL A 297 -0.47 17.43 -24.05
N ILE A 298 -0.78 16.36 -23.32
CA ILE A 298 0.07 15.88 -22.22
C ILE A 298 0.86 14.68 -22.70
N ARG A 299 2.20 14.80 -22.79
CA ARG A 299 3.13 13.74 -23.16
C ARG A 299 3.73 13.08 -21.93
N LYS A 300 2.98 12.21 -21.28
CA LYS A 300 3.40 11.56 -20.03
C LYS A 300 3.12 10.07 -20.04
N ARG A 301 4.09 9.25 -19.59
CA ARG A 301 3.82 7.85 -19.26
C ARG A 301 2.92 7.78 -18.04
N GLN A 302 1.86 7.00 -18.12
CA GLN A 302 0.96 6.82 -16.99
C GLN A 302 1.68 6.11 -15.84
N PHE A 303 1.48 6.61 -14.62
CA PHE A 303 2.12 6.06 -13.44
C PHE A 303 1.76 4.59 -13.20
N LYS A 304 0.50 4.21 -13.35
CA LYS A 304 0.00 2.87 -13.08
C LYS A 304 0.47 1.84 -14.12
N THR A 305 0.37 2.16 -15.39
CA THR A 305 0.65 1.23 -16.50
C THR A 305 2.09 1.30 -16.99
N LYS A 306 2.84 2.34 -16.60
CA LYS A 306 4.21 2.66 -17.07
C LYS A 306 4.32 2.81 -18.60
N ARG A 307 3.20 3.02 -19.29
CA ARG A 307 3.12 3.16 -20.75
C ARG A 307 2.66 4.56 -21.13
N PHE A 308 3.03 5.01 -22.31
CA PHE A 308 2.36 6.16 -22.92
C PHE A 308 0.93 5.75 -23.29
N PRO A 309 -0.06 6.63 -23.11
CA PRO A 309 -1.39 6.37 -23.65
C PRO A 309 -1.34 6.36 -25.18
N ASP A 310 -2.14 5.49 -25.80
CA ASP A 310 -2.25 5.44 -27.27
C ASP A 310 -2.82 6.75 -27.84
N VAL A 311 -3.63 7.44 -27.07
CA VAL A 311 -4.16 8.77 -27.37
C VAL A 311 -3.68 9.72 -26.29
N LEU A 312 -2.91 10.74 -26.66
CA LEU A 312 -2.45 11.78 -25.75
C LEU A 312 -3.65 12.61 -25.30
N PRO A 313 -3.83 12.82 -23.96
CA PRO A 313 -4.92 13.66 -23.48
C PRO A 313 -4.81 15.10 -24.05
N PRO A 314 -5.83 15.58 -24.81
CA PRO A 314 -5.85 16.96 -25.27
C PRO A 314 -6.13 17.93 -24.12
N LEU A 315 -5.56 19.12 -24.23
CA LEU A 315 -5.76 20.21 -23.27
C LEU A 315 -6.79 21.21 -23.84
N CYS A 316 -7.97 21.20 -23.25
CA CYS A 316 -8.98 22.23 -23.53
C CYS A 316 -8.66 23.56 -22.83
N GLU A 317 -9.27 24.68 -23.24
CA GLU A 317 -8.99 25.99 -22.63
C GLU A 317 -9.13 26.02 -21.11
N PRO A 318 -10.15 25.43 -20.47
CA PRO A 318 -10.21 25.40 -19.01
C PRO A 318 -9.02 24.66 -18.34
N ALA A 319 -8.46 23.64 -19.00
CA ALA A 319 -7.26 22.97 -18.50
C ALA A 319 -6.02 23.85 -18.68
N LEU A 320 -5.90 24.54 -19.82
CA LEU A 320 -4.82 25.49 -20.09
C LEU A 320 -4.85 26.67 -19.12
N ASP A 321 -6.03 27.18 -18.77
CA ASP A 321 -6.17 28.28 -17.80
C ASP A 321 -5.69 27.86 -16.41
N ILE A 322 -5.95 26.62 -16.01
CA ILE A 322 -5.40 26.10 -14.77
C ILE A 322 -3.87 26.03 -14.86
N LEU A 323 -3.31 25.48 -15.94
CA LEU A 323 -1.86 25.39 -16.15
C LEU A 323 -1.19 26.78 -16.12
N ARG A 324 -1.74 27.77 -16.83
CA ARG A 324 -1.21 29.14 -16.86
C ARG A 324 -1.20 29.78 -15.46
N ARG A 325 -2.25 29.55 -14.64
CA ARG A 325 -2.27 30.07 -13.25
C ARG A 325 -1.17 29.44 -12.40
N TRP A 326 -0.97 28.13 -12.53
CA TRP A 326 0.06 27.42 -11.78
C TRP A 326 1.47 27.79 -12.25
N GLU A 327 1.70 27.95 -13.56
CA GLU A 327 2.95 28.44 -14.13
C GLU A 327 3.28 29.84 -13.62
N LYS A 328 2.33 30.76 -13.70
CA LYS A 328 2.46 32.15 -13.20
C LYS A 328 2.77 32.17 -11.69
N SER A 329 2.31 31.23 -10.91
CA SER A 329 2.59 31.16 -9.48
C SER A 329 4.06 30.91 -9.18
N GLY A 330 4.80 30.22 -10.07
CA GLY A 330 6.24 29.96 -9.96
C GLY A 330 6.65 29.12 -8.74
N ARG A 331 5.71 28.52 -8.01
CA ARG A 331 5.98 27.84 -6.73
C ARG A 331 6.77 26.53 -6.87
N ASN A 332 6.66 25.88 -8.00
CA ASN A 332 7.38 24.65 -8.27
C ASN A 332 7.86 24.66 -9.72
N LYS A 333 9.20 24.59 -9.89
CA LYS A 333 9.83 24.64 -11.22
C LYS A 333 9.80 23.31 -11.95
N ARG A 334 9.57 22.22 -11.22
CA ARG A 334 9.55 20.87 -11.79
C ARG A 334 8.14 20.35 -11.99
N PHE A 335 7.34 20.34 -10.93
CA PHE A 335 5.99 19.77 -10.96
C PHE A 335 4.95 20.87 -11.25
N VAL A 336 3.95 20.54 -12.07
CA VAL A 336 2.85 21.43 -12.41
C VAL A 336 2.08 21.84 -11.16
N PHE A 337 1.76 20.86 -10.32
CA PHE A 337 1.07 21.07 -9.05
C PHE A 337 2.05 20.91 -7.89
N ASP A 338 1.97 21.80 -6.92
CA ASP A 338 2.85 21.83 -5.75
C ASP A 338 2.44 20.77 -4.71
N MET A 339 2.37 19.50 -5.17
CA MET A 339 2.07 18.36 -4.34
C MET A 339 3.33 17.64 -3.85
N LEU A 340 4.42 17.75 -4.60
CA LEU A 340 5.72 17.14 -4.33
C LEU A 340 6.80 18.21 -4.38
N PRO A 341 7.86 18.15 -3.55
CA PRO A 341 8.99 19.07 -3.66
C PRO A 341 9.77 18.85 -4.97
N GLU A 342 10.49 19.88 -5.43
CA GLU A 342 11.21 19.87 -6.71
C GLU A 342 12.26 18.76 -6.79
N ASP A 343 12.92 18.45 -5.70
CA ASP A 343 13.98 17.43 -5.57
C ASP A 343 13.44 16.00 -5.34
N TYR A 344 12.12 15.81 -5.42
CA TYR A 344 11.48 14.53 -5.10
C TYR A 344 12.00 13.38 -5.97
N ASP A 345 12.45 12.28 -5.33
CA ASP A 345 12.84 11.06 -6.05
C ASP A 345 11.61 10.22 -6.42
N LEU A 346 11.21 10.28 -7.70
CA LEU A 346 10.11 9.48 -8.24
C LEU A 346 10.42 7.97 -8.32
N LYS A 347 11.69 7.55 -8.10
CA LYS A 347 12.06 6.14 -8.06
C LYS A 347 11.76 5.50 -6.70
N ASP A 348 11.71 6.30 -5.63
CA ASP A 348 11.27 5.84 -4.31
C ASP A 348 9.75 5.55 -4.32
N GLN A 349 9.40 4.33 -4.71
CA GLN A 349 8.01 3.89 -4.83
C GLN A 349 7.31 3.81 -3.46
N ASN A 350 8.05 3.59 -2.38
CA ASN A 350 7.52 3.49 -1.03
C ASN A 350 7.06 4.86 -0.56
N ARG A 351 7.95 5.84 -0.63
CA ARG A 351 7.67 7.22 -0.29
C ARG A 351 6.52 7.77 -1.14
N LEU A 352 6.58 7.56 -2.45
CA LEU A 352 5.55 8.04 -3.37
C LEU A 352 4.16 7.43 -3.07
N PHE A 353 4.11 6.15 -2.70
CA PHE A 353 2.86 5.51 -2.29
C PHE A 353 2.29 6.13 -1.01
N MET A 354 3.12 6.38 0.00
CA MET A 354 2.69 6.98 1.26
C MET A 354 2.23 8.43 1.06
N ASP A 355 3.00 9.22 0.31
CA ASP A 355 2.67 10.61 0.02
C ASP A 355 1.38 10.72 -0.81
N ARG A 356 1.18 9.84 -1.80
CA ARG A 356 -0.07 9.77 -2.56
C ARG A 356 -1.27 9.50 -1.65
N ASN A 357 -1.16 8.55 -0.73
CA ASN A 357 -2.27 8.22 0.18
C ASN A 357 -2.57 9.39 1.14
N SER A 358 -1.54 10.09 1.61
CA SER A 358 -1.68 11.29 2.43
C SER A 358 -2.37 12.42 1.66
N LYS A 359 -1.92 12.70 0.43
CA LYS A 359 -2.52 13.73 -0.44
C LYS A 359 -3.96 13.37 -0.82
N ASP A 360 -4.23 12.10 -1.17
CA ASP A 360 -5.59 11.63 -1.47
C ASP A 360 -6.55 11.88 -0.30
N LYS A 361 -6.12 11.54 0.93
CA LYS A 361 -6.91 11.82 2.14
C LYS A 361 -7.19 13.31 2.33
N THR A 362 -6.19 14.16 2.18
CA THR A 362 -6.31 15.61 2.33
C THR A 362 -7.26 16.20 1.28
N ILE A 363 -7.08 15.85 0.02
CA ILE A 363 -7.92 16.29 -1.09
C ILE A 363 -9.37 15.85 -0.88
N ASN A 364 -9.60 14.58 -0.58
CA ASN A 364 -10.94 14.05 -0.39
C ASN A 364 -11.64 14.67 0.83
N THR A 365 -10.92 15.02 1.89
CA THR A 365 -11.48 15.74 3.04
C THR A 365 -11.97 17.14 2.64
N SER A 366 -11.19 17.87 1.86
CA SER A 366 -11.59 19.20 1.37
C SER A 366 -12.76 19.11 0.39
N LEU A 367 -12.73 18.16 -0.55
CA LEU A 367 -13.83 17.93 -1.49
C LEU A 367 -15.12 17.53 -0.78
N LYS A 368 -15.03 16.78 0.34
CA LYS A 368 -16.18 16.48 1.20
C LYS A 368 -16.80 17.75 1.77
N GLY A 369 -15.99 18.72 2.17
CA GLY A 369 -16.47 20.05 2.61
C GLY A 369 -17.25 20.78 1.52
N ALA A 370 -16.70 20.85 0.30
CA ALA A 370 -17.38 21.43 -0.85
C ALA A 370 -18.71 20.74 -1.16
N ARG A 371 -18.73 19.41 -1.12
CA ARG A 371 -19.95 18.60 -1.30
C ARG A 371 -21.04 18.96 -0.30
N LEU A 372 -20.69 19.03 0.98
CA LEU A 372 -21.66 19.34 2.04
C LEU A 372 -22.20 20.77 1.91
N TYR A 373 -21.34 21.72 1.60
CA TYR A 373 -21.74 23.12 1.38
C TYR A 373 -22.75 23.27 0.23
N LEU A 374 -22.55 22.51 -0.86
CA LEU A 374 -23.41 22.56 -2.05
C LEU A 374 -24.62 21.62 -2.00
N GLY A 375 -24.79 20.81 -0.93
CA GLY A 375 -25.86 19.82 -0.85
C GLY A 375 -25.79 18.71 -1.88
N ILE A 376 -24.60 18.47 -2.48
CA ILE A 376 -24.41 17.41 -3.46
C ILE A 376 -24.46 16.04 -2.75
N THR A 377 -25.33 15.15 -3.19
CA THR A 377 -25.46 13.79 -2.61
C THR A 377 -24.31 12.88 -3.02
N THR A 378 -23.85 12.99 -4.27
CA THR A 378 -22.71 12.21 -4.79
C THR A 378 -21.42 12.55 -4.02
N SER A 379 -20.68 11.54 -3.57
CA SER A 379 -19.37 11.76 -2.93
C SER A 379 -18.39 12.38 -3.93
N LEU A 380 -17.62 13.38 -3.48
CA LEU A 380 -16.60 14.03 -4.30
C LEU A 380 -15.22 13.41 -4.03
N SER A 381 -14.48 13.15 -5.09
CA SER A 381 -13.07 12.72 -5.08
C SER A 381 -12.44 12.95 -6.46
N ILE A 382 -11.12 12.88 -6.56
CA ILE A 382 -10.45 12.91 -7.87
C ILE A 382 -10.92 11.75 -8.77
N HIS A 383 -11.29 10.63 -8.17
CA HIS A 383 -11.83 9.51 -8.95
C HIS A 383 -13.22 9.80 -9.53
N VAL A 384 -14.02 10.57 -8.81
CA VAL A 384 -15.33 11.05 -9.31
C VAL A 384 -15.15 12.05 -10.45
N ALA A 385 -14.14 12.92 -10.44
CA ALA A 385 -13.82 13.75 -11.58
C ALA A 385 -13.58 12.91 -12.85
N ARG A 386 -12.83 11.82 -12.71
CA ARG A 386 -12.57 10.88 -13.79
C ARG A 386 -13.85 10.16 -14.29
N HIS A 387 -14.70 9.72 -13.39
CA HIS A 387 -15.98 9.10 -13.77
C HIS A 387 -16.90 10.11 -14.46
N SER A 388 -16.95 11.36 -13.96
CA SER A 388 -17.75 12.43 -14.57
C SER A 388 -17.29 12.75 -16.00
N PHE A 389 -15.97 12.79 -16.24
CA PHE A 389 -15.44 12.92 -17.60
C PHE A 389 -15.92 11.77 -18.49
N ALA A 390 -15.77 10.52 -18.03
CA ALA A 390 -16.11 9.35 -18.84
C ALA A 390 -17.60 9.31 -19.19
N VAL A 391 -18.48 9.49 -18.20
CA VAL A 391 -19.94 9.52 -18.42
C VAL A 391 -20.33 10.64 -19.36
N ARG A 392 -19.79 11.86 -19.14
CA ARG A 392 -20.05 12.98 -20.05
C ARG A 392 -19.59 12.68 -21.48
N ALA A 393 -18.41 12.11 -21.65
CA ALA A 393 -17.87 11.77 -22.96
C ALA A 393 -18.78 10.77 -23.72
N ILE A 394 -19.23 9.71 -23.01
CA ILE A 394 -20.16 8.73 -23.56
C ILE A 394 -21.50 9.40 -23.95
N ASN A 395 -22.06 10.21 -23.05
CA ASN A 395 -23.34 10.90 -23.29
C ASN A 395 -23.24 11.91 -24.46
N LYS A 396 -22.04 12.48 -24.70
CA LYS A 396 -21.77 13.35 -25.86
C LYS A 396 -21.43 12.61 -27.15
N GLY A 397 -21.51 11.28 -27.18
CA GLY A 397 -21.33 10.46 -28.38
C GLY A 397 -19.90 10.05 -28.66
N ILE A 398 -18.96 10.27 -27.75
CA ILE A 398 -17.61 9.77 -27.92
C ILE A 398 -17.64 8.24 -27.75
N SER A 399 -17.05 7.51 -28.72
CA SER A 399 -17.04 6.06 -28.69
C SER A 399 -16.37 5.51 -27.42
N VAL A 400 -16.90 4.41 -26.90
CA VAL A 400 -16.36 3.73 -25.69
C VAL A 400 -14.90 3.37 -25.88
N TYR A 401 -14.51 2.99 -27.11
CA TYR A 401 -13.12 2.74 -27.45
C TYR A 401 -12.25 3.97 -27.20
N LEU A 402 -12.64 5.13 -27.73
CA LEU A 402 -11.87 6.37 -27.56
C LEU A 402 -11.85 6.83 -26.09
N VAL A 403 -12.97 6.73 -25.38
CA VAL A 403 -13.03 7.00 -23.93
C VAL A 403 -12.06 6.09 -23.19
N SER A 404 -12.02 4.79 -23.51
CA SER A 404 -11.08 3.85 -22.92
C SER A 404 -9.61 4.27 -23.13
N LYS A 405 -9.27 4.72 -24.34
CA LYS A 405 -7.93 5.20 -24.69
C LYS A 405 -7.56 6.51 -23.94
N LEU A 406 -8.46 7.48 -23.91
CA LEU A 406 -8.28 8.74 -23.16
C LEU A 406 -8.10 8.50 -21.65
N LEU A 407 -8.87 7.57 -21.09
CA LEU A 407 -8.70 7.14 -19.70
C LEU A 407 -7.40 6.36 -19.50
N GLY A 408 -6.76 5.85 -20.55
CA GLY A 408 -5.57 5.01 -20.49
C GLY A 408 -5.83 3.67 -19.82
N HIS A 409 -6.91 3.02 -20.20
CA HIS A 409 -7.17 1.63 -19.85
C HIS A 409 -6.40 0.71 -20.79
N THR A 410 -5.84 -0.36 -20.25
CA THR A 410 -5.12 -1.38 -21.04
C THR A 410 -6.09 -2.29 -21.82
N SER A 411 -7.35 -2.36 -21.40
CA SER A 411 -8.41 -3.13 -22.04
C SER A 411 -9.70 -2.33 -22.07
N ILE A 412 -10.38 -2.35 -23.18
CA ILE A 412 -11.70 -1.74 -23.37
C ILE A 412 -12.74 -2.32 -22.41
N LEU A 413 -12.63 -3.62 -22.09
CA LEU A 413 -13.52 -4.32 -21.16
C LEU A 413 -13.63 -3.63 -19.81
N SER A 414 -12.55 -2.96 -19.35
CA SER A 414 -12.58 -2.18 -18.11
C SER A 414 -13.52 -0.98 -18.20
N THR A 415 -13.63 -0.36 -19.37
CA THR A 415 -14.53 0.77 -19.64
C THR A 415 -15.96 0.27 -19.81
N GLU A 416 -16.14 -0.76 -20.61
CA GLU A 416 -17.45 -1.37 -20.86
C GLU A 416 -18.11 -1.85 -19.56
N LYS A 417 -17.41 -2.65 -18.76
CA LYS A 417 -17.92 -3.12 -17.45
C LYS A 417 -18.24 -1.98 -16.48
N THR A 418 -17.42 -0.92 -16.50
CA THR A 418 -17.61 0.20 -15.56
C THR A 418 -18.78 1.09 -15.96
N TYR A 419 -18.98 1.31 -17.27
CA TYR A 419 -19.95 2.28 -17.79
C TYR A 419 -21.07 1.62 -18.62
N ALA A 420 -21.29 0.31 -18.43
CA ALA A 420 -22.26 -0.49 -19.21
C ALA A 420 -23.65 0.15 -19.29
N ARG A 421 -24.17 0.67 -18.15
CA ARG A 421 -25.46 1.34 -18.09
C ARG A 421 -25.54 2.55 -19.02
N PHE A 422 -24.57 3.44 -18.97
CA PHE A 422 -24.55 4.66 -19.81
C PHE A 422 -24.41 4.33 -21.29
N ILE A 423 -23.68 3.26 -21.60
CA ILE A 423 -23.57 2.74 -22.96
C ILE A 423 -24.94 2.24 -23.44
N LYS A 424 -25.64 1.46 -22.60
CA LYS A 424 -26.99 0.95 -22.92
C LYS A 424 -27.99 2.10 -23.11
N GLU A 425 -28.07 3.05 -22.17
CA GLU A 425 -28.95 4.21 -22.25
C GLU A 425 -28.71 5.01 -23.55
N LYS A 426 -27.45 5.16 -23.97
CA LYS A 426 -27.11 5.81 -25.23
C LYS A 426 -27.55 5.00 -26.45
N VAL A 427 -27.27 3.69 -26.47
CA VAL A 427 -27.70 2.80 -27.56
C VAL A 427 -29.21 2.83 -27.70
N ASP A 428 -29.94 2.76 -26.59
CA ASP A 428 -31.41 2.80 -26.61
C ASP A 428 -31.94 4.14 -27.20
N ASN A 429 -31.30 5.27 -26.84
CA ASN A 429 -31.65 6.58 -27.36
C ASN A 429 -31.30 6.72 -28.86
N ASP A 430 -30.10 6.29 -29.27
CA ASP A 430 -29.64 6.35 -30.64
C ASP A 430 -30.50 5.42 -31.55
N THR A 431 -30.89 4.26 -31.03
CA THR A 431 -31.77 3.32 -31.73
C THR A 431 -33.18 3.89 -31.96
N LYS A 432 -33.73 4.60 -30.95
CA LYS A 432 -34.99 5.32 -31.11
C LYS A 432 -34.91 6.35 -32.24
N LEU A 433 -33.82 7.15 -32.24
CA LEU A 433 -33.60 8.17 -33.28
C LEU A 433 -33.45 7.56 -34.70
N LEU A 434 -32.91 6.33 -34.77
CA LEU A 434 -32.80 5.63 -36.09
C LEU A 434 -34.14 5.21 -36.67
N PHE A 435 -35.14 4.95 -35.83
CA PHE A 435 -36.43 4.40 -36.24
C PHE A 435 -37.62 5.36 -35.98
N GLU A 436 -37.39 6.54 -35.41
CA GLU A 436 -38.39 7.62 -35.39
C GLU A 436 -38.38 8.35 -36.73
N PHE A 437 -39.40 8.08 -37.56
CA PHE A 437 -39.66 8.81 -38.81
C PHE A 437 -40.63 9.94 -38.53
#